data_6275e20a5d0c1360eb056fe2bdff6c9f
#
_entry.id   6275e20a5d0c1360eb056fe2bdff6c9f
#
_cell.length_a   1.000
_cell.length_b   1.000
_cell.length_c   1.000
_cell.angle_alpha   90.00
_cell.angle_beta   90.00
_cell.angle_gamma   90.00
#
_symmetry.space_group_name_H-M   'P 1'
#
loop_
_entity.id
_entity.type
_entity.pdbx_description
1 polymer ?
#
loop_
_entity_poly.entity_id
_entity_poly.type
_entity_poly.pdbx_seq_one_letter_code
_entity_poly.pdbx_strand_id
1 'polypeptide(L)'
;PVAKLNRQKKEHLNRNIDGTAYLNINLGLKGLDFKTMLGFELPEYTYTEFNPFFDLRPNDTPYNMCTNVESKFLLENSVANTSSTELNYTFQNTLSYNNQFGKHSISAVAGFTWEAYTGRSFTAERLNTPSNSDAFQIVGAGTKEGTSTGSRYENYLISYLGRINYNYADRYLATVSVRADGSSKFAPGNRWGTFPSFSLGWRIDQEEFYKDWNQNVLSAVKLRGGWGQIGNQNIPSFAYADVVSTYDTWVYGFNSGLNLLKAYASTSKGNKDIKWETVEQGNIGVDLGFFKNSLTLSADAYIKTTRDMLMQNPLPGMAGYPTTPWVNAGSVENRGLEFLIGYQGKVGDFRYSVSANFTFQKNKLVETGTNDPIWGTVSKNEIGEEFGRFYGYVYDGIFQSKEEVLAHVGADGKTLLQPLAEPGDARFRNLNGDNTLDSNDRDYIGNPNPDVIYGGNIELGYKGIDFALYFQGVAGNDIWVGTKALLRQTSITNLLAETYTDAWRNPGDKTDVFGITRKDDNDNYRNSSWYVQNGSFCKIKTVQIGYTFPKKIVEATKVFSSLRLYVSGENLFTFTKFKYMDPEVPNGNALNMGIENLGYPNPRTFTVGVNVQF
;
A
#
# COMPACT_ATOMS: atom_id res chain seq x y z
N PRO A 1 -8.25 11.57 -24.39
CA PRO A 1 -8.33 11.11 -23.00
C PRO A 1 -9.39 11.86 -22.20
N VAL A 2 -9.34 13.21 -22.12
CA VAL A 2 -10.29 14.04 -21.35
C VAL A 2 -11.74 13.83 -21.78
N ALA A 3 -12.01 13.78 -23.09
CA ALA A 3 -13.35 13.54 -23.61
C ALA A 3 -13.91 12.16 -23.21
N LYS A 4 -13.04 11.15 -23.12
CA LYS A 4 -13.42 9.82 -22.63
C LYS A 4 -13.78 9.87 -21.14
N LEU A 5 -12.93 10.47 -20.32
CA LEU A 5 -13.17 10.62 -18.88
C LEU A 5 -14.48 11.36 -18.57
N ASN A 6 -14.78 12.42 -19.30
CA ASN A 6 -15.99 13.22 -19.09
C ASN A 6 -17.30 12.53 -19.52
N ARG A 7 -17.22 11.47 -20.32
CA ARG A 7 -18.41 10.76 -20.85
C ARG A 7 -18.50 9.31 -20.37
N GLN A 8 -17.41 8.76 -19.82
CA GLN A 8 -17.43 7.45 -19.18
C GLN A 8 -18.29 7.52 -17.91
N LYS A 9 -19.20 6.59 -17.76
CA LYS A 9 -20.04 6.50 -16.57
C LYS A 9 -19.65 5.25 -15.79
N LYS A 10 -19.36 5.45 -14.51
CA LYS A 10 -19.03 4.38 -13.56
C LYS A 10 -19.91 4.54 -12.34
N GLU A 11 -20.72 3.56 -12.07
CA GLU A 11 -21.58 3.53 -10.90
C GLU A 11 -21.15 2.38 -9.99
N HIS A 12 -20.89 2.70 -8.74
CA HIS A 12 -20.57 1.74 -7.69
C HIS A 12 -21.68 1.77 -6.65
N LEU A 13 -22.29 0.64 -6.42
CA LEU A 13 -23.26 0.46 -5.36
C LEU A 13 -22.77 -0.62 -4.41
N ASN A 14 -22.45 -0.21 -3.18
CA ASN A 14 -22.08 -1.10 -2.11
C ASN A 14 -23.23 -1.16 -1.10
N ARG A 15 -23.67 -2.36 -0.79
CA ARG A 15 -24.61 -2.63 0.30
C ARG A 15 -23.94 -3.60 1.24
N ASN A 16 -23.99 -3.31 2.53
CA ASN A 16 -23.52 -4.21 3.56
C ASN A 16 -24.61 -4.42 4.59
N ILE A 17 -24.92 -5.67 4.87
CA ILE A 17 -25.80 -6.06 5.95
C ILE A 17 -24.97 -6.89 6.91
N ASP A 18 -24.77 -6.40 8.11
CA ASP A 18 -24.07 -7.09 9.16
C ASP A 18 -24.94 -7.26 10.40
N GLY A 19 -24.70 -8.35 11.10
CA GLY A 19 -25.42 -8.64 12.33
C GLY A 19 -24.59 -9.49 13.26
N THR A 20 -24.76 -9.25 14.56
CA THR A 20 -24.09 -10.02 15.60
C THR A 20 -25.07 -10.35 16.71
N ALA A 21 -25.16 -11.63 17.04
CA ALA A 21 -25.88 -12.12 18.20
C ALA A 21 -24.87 -12.75 19.18
N TYR A 22 -25.02 -12.47 20.45
CA TYR A 22 -24.17 -13.07 21.46
C TYR A 22 -24.94 -13.41 22.74
N LEU A 23 -24.43 -14.40 23.46
CA LEU A 23 -24.94 -14.81 24.75
C LEU A 23 -23.76 -14.82 25.74
N ASN A 24 -23.89 -14.07 26.83
CA ASN A 24 -22.97 -14.08 27.95
C ASN A 24 -23.57 -14.92 29.08
N ILE A 25 -22.82 -15.89 29.56
CA ILE A 25 -23.22 -16.81 30.61
C ILE A 25 -22.23 -16.67 31.76
N ASN A 26 -22.70 -16.23 32.91
CA ASN A 26 -21.93 -16.30 34.15
C ASN A 26 -21.99 -17.74 34.67
N LEU A 27 -20.84 -18.36 34.84
CA LEU A 27 -20.73 -19.78 35.21
C LEU A 27 -20.83 -20.03 36.73
N GLY A 28 -21.22 -19.02 37.52
CA GLY A 28 -21.40 -19.13 38.98
C GLY A 28 -20.10 -19.06 39.78
N LEU A 29 -18.94 -19.06 39.15
CA LEU A 29 -17.65 -18.80 39.78
C LEU A 29 -17.28 -17.32 39.59
N LYS A 30 -16.84 -16.68 40.68
CA LYS A 30 -16.46 -15.26 40.66
C LYS A 30 -15.44 -14.96 39.58
N GLY A 31 -15.83 -14.14 38.62
CA GLY A 31 -14.97 -13.70 37.51
C GLY A 31 -14.83 -14.68 36.37
N LEU A 32 -15.62 -15.77 36.32
CA LEU A 32 -15.61 -16.74 35.22
C LEU A 32 -16.87 -16.56 34.37
N ASP A 33 -16.67 -16.13 33.13
CA ASP A 33 -17.72 -15.86 32.16
C ASP A 33 -17.48 -16.63 30.86
N PHE A 34 -18.54 -17.17 30.28
CA PHE A 34 -18.53 -17.77 28.96
C PHE A 34 -19.34 -16.91 28.00
N LYS A 35 -18.75 -16.58 26.87
CA LYS A 35 -19.42 -15.86 25.78
C LYS A 35 -19.45 -16.71 24.52
N THR A 36 -20.62 -16.91 23.95
CA THR A 36 -20.79 -17.42 22.59
C THR A 36 -21.33 -16.31 21.69
N MET A 37 -20.81 -16.22 20.47
CA MET A 37 -21.13 -15.18 19.50
C MET A 37 -21.28 -15.77 18.11
N LEU A 38 -22.30 -15.36 17.41
CA LEU A 38 -22.50 -15.60 15.99
C LEU A 38 -22.57 -14.25 15.28
N GLY A 39 -21.65 -14.00 14.37
CA GLY A 39 -21.63 -12.84 13.48
C GLY A 39 -21.87 -13.27 12.04
N PHE A 40 -22.48 -12.41 11.25
CA PHE A 40 -22.53 -12.53 9.80
C PHE A 40 -22.39 -11.16 9.17
N GLU A 41 -21.84 -11.17 7.95
CA GLU A 41 -21.70 -10.02 7.09
C GLU A 41 -22.04 -10.43 5.66
N LEU A 42 -22.89 -9.65 5.01
CA LEU A 42 -23.37 -9.86 3.65
C LEU A 42 -23.05 -8.63 2.80
N PRO A 43 -21.80 -8.49 2.32
CA PRO A 43 -21.46 -7.43 1.38
C PRO A 43 -21.97 -7.79 -0.02
N GLU A 44 -22.70 -6.84 -0.61
CA GLU A 44 -23.11 -6.84 -2.00
C GLU A 44 -22.44 -5.68 -2.73
N TYR A 45 -21.80 -5.97 -3.83
CA TYR A 45 -21.16 -5.01 -4.70
C TYR A 45 -21.74 -5.09 -6.11
N THR A 46 -22.23 -3.97 -6.61
CA THR A 46 -22.66 -3.85 -8.01
C THR A 46 -21.88 -2.73 -8.67
N TYR A 47 -21.27 -3.02 -9.79
CA TYR A 47 -20.51 -2.07 -10.60
C TYR A 47 -21.05 -2.06 -12.01
N THR A 48 -21.44 -0.88 -12.48
CA THR A 48 -21.86 -0.64 -13.86
C THR A 48 -20.86 0.31 -14.50
N GLU A 49 -20.30 -0.08 -15.63
CA GLU A 49 -19.40 0.74 -16.41
C GLU A 49 -19.96 0.90 -17.84
N PHE A 50 -20.08 2.15 -18.26
CA PHE A 50 -20.36 2.50 -19.64
C PHE A 50 -19.16 3.23 -20.25
N ASN A 51 -18.58 2.66 -21.30
CA ASN A 51 -17.55 3.27 -22.12
C ASN A 51 -18.20 3.82 -23.39
N PRO A 52 -18.22 5.15 -23.58
CA PRO A 52 -18.87 5.76 -24.73
C PRO A 52 -18.10 5.54 -26.02
N PHE A 53 -18.81 5.56 -27.12
CA PHE A 53 -18.23 5.64 -28.44
C PHE A 53 -17.58 7.01 -28.68
N PHE A 54 -16.38 7.01 -29.24
CA PHE A 54 -15.68 8.21 -29.69
C PHE A 54 -15.21 8.04 -31.12
N ASP A 55 -15.50 9.03 -31.92
CA ASP A 55 -14.88 9.22 -33.23
C ASP A 55 -13.64 10.11 -33.05
N LEU A 56 -12.49 9.54 -33.23
CA LEU A 56 -11.18 10.21 -33.07
C LEU A 56 -10.57 10.62 -34.43
N ARG A 57 -11.36 10.58 -35.51
CA ARG A 57 -10.87 11.01 -36.82
C ARG A 57 -10.53 12.50 -36.82
N PRO A 58 -9.49 12.92 -37.57
CA PRO A 58 -9.29 14.32 -37.91
C PRO A 58 -10.54 14.88 -38.63
N ASN A 59 -10.92 16.11 -38.35
CA ASN A 59 -12.19 16.73 -38.78
C ASN A 59 -12.48 16.64 -40.28
N ASP A 60 -11.48 16.48 -41.14
CA ASP A 60 -11.62 16.51 -42.60
C ASP A 60 -11.36 15.15 -43.29
N THR A 61 -11.26 14.07 -42.53
CA THR A 61 -11.00 12.75 -43.12
C THR A 61 -12.29 12.01 -43.40
N PRO A 62 -12.64 11.73 -44.69
CA PRO A 62 -13.83 10.95 -45.03
C PRO A 62 -13.80 9.55 -44.41
N TYR A 63 -14.96 9.06 -43.99
CA TYR A 63 -15.12 7.75 -43.34
C TYR A 63 -14.49 6.60 -44.15
N ASN A 64 -14.60 6.62 -45.45
CA ASN A 64 -14.06 5.60 -46.35
C ASN A 64 -12.53 5.62 -46.50
N MET A 65 -11.85 6.70 -46.15
CA MET A 65 -10.37 6.77 -46.14
C MET A 65 -9.73 6.24 -44.85
N CYS A 66 -10.54 6.05 -43.83
CA CYS A 66 -10.07 5.48 -42.54
C CYS A 66 -10.07 3.94 -42.51
N THR A 67 -10.51 3.28 -43.58
CA THR A 67 -10.65 1.81 -43.63
C THR A 67 -9.32 1.04 -43.64
N ASN A 68 -8.19 1.69 -43.94
CA ASN A 68 -6.86 1.08 -43.93
C ASN A 68 -6.05 1.44 -42.68
N VAL A 69 -6.50 2.37 -41.87
CA VAL A 69 -5.96 2.64 -40.56
C VAL A 69 -6.87 1.88 -39.58
N GLU A 70 -6.55 0.59 -39.43
CA GLU A 70 -7.28 -0.30 -38.53
C GLU A 70 -8.00 0.44 -37.41
N SER A 71 -9.25 0.13 -37.23
CA SER A 71 -10.16 0.27 -36.08
C SER A 71 -9.67 0.86 -34.74
N LYS A 72 -8.44 1.31 -34.64
CA LYS A 72 -7.82 1.96 -33.45
C LYS A 72 -8.40 3.35 -33.15
N PHE A 73 -9.07 3.98 -34.10
CA PHE A 73 -9.68 5.30 -33.93
C PHE A 73 -11.19 5.26 -33.64
N LEU A 74 -11.84 4.13 -33.87
CA LEU A 74 -13.23 3.90 -33.51
C LEU A 74 -13.26 2.98 -32.30
N LEU A 75 -13.29 3.55 -31.10
CA LEU A 75 -13.53 2.78 -29.90
C LEU A 75 -15.01 2.43 -29.85
N GLU A 76 -15.32 1.14 -29.96
CA GLU A 76 -16.68 0.63 -29.74
C GLU A 76 -17.14 1.04 -28.34
N ASN A 77 -18.40 1.43 -28.21
CA ASN A 77 -18.97 1.62 -26.88
C ASN A 77 -19.20 0.26 -26.21
N SER A 78 -19.12 0.23 -24.90
CA SER A 78 -19.37 -0.98 -24.12
C SER A 78 -20.18 -0.68 -22.86
N VAL A 79 -20.96 -1.65 -22.46
CA VAL A 79 -21.62 -1.70 -21.16
C VAL A 79 -21.19 -2.98 -20.45
N ALA A 80 -20.67 -2.81 -19.24
CA ALA A 80 -20.31 -3.92 -18.37
C ALA A 80 -21.03 -3.81 -17.03
N ASN A 81 -21.61 -4.92 -16.57
CA ASN A 81 -22.18 -5.05 -15.23
C ASN A 81 -21.45 -6.15 -14.48
N THR A 82 -20.90 -5.80 -13.32
CA THR A 82 -20.33 -6.74 -12.37
C THR A 82 -21.21 -6.80 -11.14
N SER A 83 -21.54 -8.00 -10.69
CA SER A 83 -22.22 -8.24 -9.42
C SER A 83 -21.40 -9.20 -8.59
N SER A 84 -21.11 -8.83 -7.35
CA SER A 84 -20.46 -9.68 -6.37
C SER A 84 -21.30 -9.75 -5.10
N THR A 85 -21.48 -10.94 -4.60
CA THR A 85 -22.17 -11.19 -3.32
C THR A 85 -21.26 -12.08 -2.49
N GLU A 86 -21.01 -11.66 -1.26
CA GLU A 86 -20.23 -12.42 -0.30
C GLU A 86 -21.09 -12.74 0.92
N LEU A 87 -20.74 -13.80 1.63
CA LEU A 87 -21.35 -14.15 2.90
C LEU A 87 -20.26 -14.66 3.81
N ASN A 88 -20.01 -13.88 4.85
CA ASN A 88 -19.00 -14.14 5.84
C ASN A 88 -19.67 -14.47 7.16
N TYR A 89 -19.27 -15.57 7.81
CA TYR A 89 -19.74 -15.90 9.15
C TYR A 89 -18.59 -16.03 10.11
N THR A 90 -18.84 -15.64 11.35
CA THR A 90 -17.94 -15.84 12.47
C THR A 90 -18.69 -16.49 13.61
N PHE A 91 -18.22 -17.66 14.04
CA PHE A 91 -18.69 -18.31 15.26
C PHE A 91 -17.55 -18.32 16.26
N GLN A 92 -17.78 -17.69 17.42
CA GLN A 92 -16.76 -17.52 18.43
C GLN A 92 -17.27 -17.96 19.80
N ASN A 93 -16.44 -18.72 20.52
CA ASN A 93 -16.64 -19.08 21.92
C ASN A 93 -15.44 -18.59 22.72
N THR A 94 -15.71 -17.93 23.83
CA THR A 94 -14.68 -17.36 24.69
C THR A 94 -14.98 -17.68 26.14
N LEU A 95 -14.03 -18.28 26.84
CA LEU A 95 -14.04 -18.47 28.29
C LEU A 95 -13.08 -17.43 28.89
N SER A 96 -13.60 -16.57 29.74
CA SER A 96 -12.84 -15.48 30.37
C SER A 96 -12.85 -15.64 31.88
N TYR A 97 -11.69 -15.50 32.49
CA TYR A 97 -11.54 -15.48 33.94
C TYR A 97 -10.83 -14.20 34.38
N ASN A 98 -11.47 -13.41 35.24
CA ASN A 98 -10.92 -12.17 35.77
C ASN A 98 -11.11 -12.15 37.29
N ASN A 99 -10.00 -12.12 38.03
CA ASN A 99 -10.06 -12.07 39.49
C ASN A 99 -8.84 -11.34 40.07
N GLN A 100 -9.05 -10.82 41.28
CA GLN A 100 -8.00 -10.18 42.06
C GLN A 100 -7.88 -10.83 43.44
N PHE A 101 -6.66 -11.26 43.79
CA PHE A 101 -6.30 -11.89 45.04
C PHE A 101 -5.26 -11.01 45.75
N GLY A 102 -5.74 -10.12 46.61
CA GLY A 102 -4.87 -9.15 47.26
C GLY A 102 -4.16 -8.25 46.24
N LYS A 103 -2.83 -8.36 46.13
CA LYS A 103 -2.02 -7.61 45.17
C LYS A 103 -1.89 -8.29 43.79
N HIS A 104 -2.43 -9.49 43.63
CA HIS A 104 -2.36 -10.27 42.38
C HIS A 104 -3.64 -10.09 41.60
N SER A 105 -3.58 -9.60 40.35
CA SER A 105 -4.66 -9.55 39.41
C SER A 105 -4.36 -10.47 38.23
N ILE A 106 -5.29 -11.37 37.92
CA ILE A 106 -5.18 -12.34 36.84
C ILE A 106 -6.37 -12.16 35.91
N SER A 107 -6.07 -12.01 34.61
CA SER A 107 -7.05 -12.07 33.53
C SER A 107 -6.63 -13.14 32.55
N ALA A 108 -7.44 -14.18 32.37
CA ALA A 108 -7.17 -15.27 31.46
C ALA A 108 -8.32 -15.40 30.45
N VAL A 109 -7.98 -15.74 29.23
CA VAL A 109 -8.93 -15.98 28.15
C VAL A 109 -8.52 -17.24 27.39
N ALA A 110 -9.48 -18.14 27.16
CA ALA A 110 -9.38 -19.22 26.20
C ALA A 110 -10.48 -19.04 25.14
N GLY A 111 -10.13 -19.13 23.88
CA GLY A 111 -11.07 -18.87 22.78
C GLY A 111 -10.97 -19.89 21.67
N PHE A 112 -12.10 -20.10 21.02
CA PHE A 112 -12.26 -20.83 19.78
C PHE A 112 -13.00 -19.93 18.79
N THR A 113 -12.49 -19.81 17.56
CA THR A 113 -13.15 -19.08 16.49
C THR A 113 -13.20 -19.93 15.23
N TRP A 114 -14.34 -19.95 14.57
CA TRP A 114 -14.51 -20.49 13.23
C TRP A 114 -15.05 -19.41 12.31
N GLU A 115 -14.35 -19.19 11.21
CA GLU A 115 -14.68 -18.20 10.20
C GLU A 115 -14.85 -18.86 8.84
N ALA A 116 -15.88 -18.47 8.12
CA ALA A 116 -16.13 -18.92 6.76
C ALA A 116 -16.35 -17.70 5.86
N TYR A 117 -15.64 -17.67 4.75
CA TYR A 117 -15.71 -16.63 3.73
C TYR A 117 -16.14 -17.26 2.42
N THR A 118 -17.34 -16.94 1.97
CA THR A 118 -17.88 -17.47 0.72
C THR A 118 -18.27 -16.31 -0.18
N GLY A 119 -17.98 -16.43 -1.46
CA GLY A 119 -18.34 -15.39 -2.40
C GLY A 119 -18.50 -15.89 -3.81
N ARG A 120 -19.29 -15.16 -4.56
CA ARG A 120 -19.45 -15.36 -6.00
C ARG A 120 -19.48 -14.00 -6.69
N SER A 121 -18.92 -13.94 -7.86
CA SER A 121 -18.94 -12.75 -8.71
C SER A 121 -19.22 -13.15 -10.14
N PHE A 122 -19.93 -12.32 -10.86
CA PHE A 122 -20.03 -12.43 -12.30
C PHE A 122 -19.95 -11.05 -12.95
N THR A 123 -19.38 -11.01 -14.15
CA THR A 123 -19.35 -9.85 -15.02
C THR A 123 -19.94 -10.22 -16.37
N ALA A 124 -20.82 -9.38 -16.88
CA ALA A 124 -21.35 -9.47 -18.22
C ALA A 124 -21.09 -8.16 -18.95
N GLU A 125 -20.46 -8.22 -20.12
CA GLU A 125 -20.19 -7.08 -20.99
C GLU A 125 -20.79 -7.32 -22.35
N ARG A 126 -21.29 -6.26 -22.96
CA ARG A 126 -21.65 -6.19 -24.36
C ARG A 126 -21.15 -4.92 -25.01
N LEU A 127 -20.84 -5.03 -26.30
CA LEU A 127 -20.31 -3.98 -27.13
C LEU A 127 -21.38 -3.49 -28.12
N ASN A 128 -21.13 -2.34 -28.74
CA ASN A 128 -21.95 -1.74 -29.77
C ASN A 128 -23.41 -1.52 -29.36
N THR A 129 -23.62 -0.70 -28.32
CA THR A 129 -24.96 -0.19 -28.03
C THR A 129 -25.37 0.84 -29.10
N PRO A 130 -26.68 0.99 -29.42
CA PRO A 130 -27.14 1.84 -30.51
C PRO A 130 -26.76 3.33 -30.40
N SER A 131 -26.57 3.84 -29.19
CA SER A 131 -26.07 5.19 -28.92
C SER A 131 -25.46 5.33 -27.54
N ASN A 132 -24.85 6.49 -27.28
CA ASN A 132 -24.30 6.84 -25.96
C ASN A 132 -25.35 7.35 -24.94
N SER A 133 -26.64 7.39 -25.32
CA SER A 133 -27.69 7.90 -24.42
C SER A 133 -27.96 6.92 -23.25
N ASP A 134 -28.42 7.45 -22.13
CA ASP A 134 -28.64 6.68 -20.89
C ASP A 134 -29.60 5.49 -21.10
N ALA A 135 -30.59 5.62 -22.03
CA ALA A 135 -31.52 4.56 -22.34
C ALA A 135 -30.86 3.26 -22.87
N PHE A 136 -29.65 3.37 -23.46
CA PHE A 136 -28.92 2.25 -24.04
C PHE A 136 -27.72 1.81 -23.18
N GLN A 137 -27.55 2.38 -21.99
CA GLN A 137 -26.46 1.99 -21.07
C GLN A 137 -26.83 0.76 -20.23
N ILE A 138 -27.40 -0.23 -20.88
CA ILE A 138 -27.76 -1.53 -20.31
C ILE A 138 -27.16 -2.66 -21.14
N VAL A 139 -26.71 -3.75 -20.48
CA VAL A 139 -26.05 -4.87 -21.16
C VAL A 139 -26.91 -5.46 -22.29
N GLY A 140 -28.24 -5.52 -22.11
CA GLY A 140 -29.17 -6.03 -23.14
C GLY A 140 -29.25 -5.20 -24.41
N ALA A 141 -28.79 -3.95 -24.43
CA ALA A 141 -28.80 -3.07 -25.62
C ALA A 141 -27.60 -3.30 -26.56
N GLY A 142 -26.52 -3.96 -26.07
CA GLY A 142 -25.34 -4.24 -26.89
C GLY A 142 -25.66 -5.31 -27.95
N THR A 143 -25.20 -5.08 -29.17
CA THR A 143 -25.44 -5.97 -30.33
C THR A 143 -24.30 -6.94 -30.60
N LYS A 144 -23.10 -6.66 -30.08
CA LYS A 144 -21.92 -7.50 -30.22
C LYS A 144 -21.54 -8.13 -28.88
N GLU A 145 -21.12 -9.38 -28.92
CA GLU A 145 -20.66 -10.09 -27.73
C GLU A 145 -19.40 -9.45 -27.16
N GLY A 146 -19.40 -9.27 -25.84
CA GLY A 146 -18.26 -8.88 -25.02
C GLY A 146 -17.84 -10.01 -24.13
N THR A 147 -17.13 -9.67 -23.05
CA THR A 147 -16.61 -10.64 -22.09
C THR A 147 -17.68 -11.03 -21.08
N SER A 148 -17.82 -12.33 -20.82
CA SER A 148 -18.62 -12.84 -19.70
C SER A 148 -17.74 -13.72 -18.83
N THR A 149 -17.62 -13.37 -17.54
CA THR A 149 -16.79 -14.09 -16.59
C THR A 149 -17.53 -14.30 -15.27
N GLY A 150 -17.13 -15.30 -14.51
CA GLY A 150 -17.66 -15.53 -13.18
C GLY A 150 -16.68 -16.31 -12.32
N SER A 151 -16.77 -16.10 -11.01
CA SER A 151 -15.95 -16.80 -10.04
C SER A 151 -16.75 -17.15 -8.79
N ARG A 152 -16.32 -18.19 -8.10
CA ARG A 152 -16.79 -18.56 -6.77
C ARG A 152 -15.60 -18.96 -5.91
N TYR A 153 -15.63 -18.58 -4.64
CA TYR A 153 -14.62 -18.98 -3.68
C TYR A 153 -15.24 -19.36 -2.34
N GLU A 154 -14.54 -20.21 -1.61
CA GLU A 154 -14.85 -20.61 -0.24
C GLU A 154 -13.53 -20.75 0.51
N ASN A 155 -13.41 -20.07 1.66
CA ASN A 155 -12.25 -20.17 2.54
C ASN A 155 -12.72 -20.31 3.98
N TYR A 156 -11.97 -21.09 4.75
CA TYR A 156 -12.25 -21.36 6.15
C TYR A 156 -11.01 -21.10 6.99
N LEU A 157 -11.23 -20.53 8.18
CA LEU A 157 -10.22 -20.33 9.19
C LEU A 157 -10.73 -20.82 10.54
N ILE A 158 -9.96 -21.68 11.19
CA ILE A 158 -10.23 -22.15 12.55
C ILE A 158 -9.10 -21.68 13.44
N SER A 159 -9.45 -21.08 14.59
CA SER A 159 -8.47 -20.52 15.50
C SER A 159 -8.72 -20.96 16.94
N TYR A 160 -7.64 -21.27 17.63
CA TYR A 160 -7.61 -21.45 19.08
C TYR A 160 -6.71 -20.39 19.71
N LEU A 161 -7.19 -19.75 20.77
CA LEU A 161 -6.50 -18.67 21.48
C LEU A 161 -6.41 -18.99 22.96
N GLY A 162 -5.23 -18.81 23.54
CA GLY A 162 -5.02 -18.74 24.97
C GLY A 162 -4.24 -17.49 25.34
N ARG A 163 -4.69 -16.73 26.36
CA ARG A 163 -3.98 -15.55 26.88
C ARG A 163 -4.11 -15.47 28.39
N ILE A 164 -3.02 -15.14 29.06
CA ILE A 164 -2.99 -14.84 30.48
C ILE A 164 -2.30 -13.48 30.65
N ASN A 165 -2.99 -12.56 31.32
CA ASN A 165 -2.41 -11.31 31.79
C ASN A 165 -2.29 -11.40 33.31
N TYR A 166 -1.13 -11.07 33.82
CA TYR A 166 -0.83 -11.04 35.23
C TYR A 166 -0.31 -9.67 35.64
N ASN A 167 -0.88 -9.13 36.70
CA ASN A 167 -0.46 -7.86 37.28
C ASN A 167 -0.24 -8.07 38.80
N TYR A 168 0.95 -7.71 39.26
CA TYR A 168 1.29 -7.71 40.69
C TYR A 168 1.45 -6.30 41.21
N ALA A 169 0.55 -5.89 42.10
CA ALA A 169 0.58 -4.62 42.81
C ALA A 169 0.66 -3.37 41.91
N ASP A 170 0.16 -3.46 40.65
CA ASP A 170 0.32 -2.45 39.60
C ASP A 170 1.77 -2.08 39.26
N ARG A 171 2.73 -2.93 39.67
CA ARG A 171 4.17 -2.74 39.43
C ARG A 171 4.71 -3.64 38.33
N TYR A 172 4.43 -4.94 38.42
CA TYR A 172 4.94 -5.94 37.49
C TYR A 172 3.80 -6.48 36.64
N LEU A 173 3.93 -6.29 35.35
CA LEU A 173 2.95 -6.69 34.36
C LEU A 173 3.55 -7.78 33.48
N ALA A 174 2.81 -8.87 33.27
CA ALA A 174 3.22 -9.93 32.36
C ALA A 174 2.01 -10.38 31.52
N THR A 175 2.24 -10.59 30.23
CA THR A 175 1.27 -11.20 29.33
C THR A 175 1.92 -12.34 28.58
N VAL A 176 1.23 -13.48 28.51
CA VAL A 176 1.59 -14.60 27.64
C VAL A 176 0.37 -14.95 26.81
N SER A 177 0.54 -15.12 25.52
CA SER A 177 -0.52 -15.61 24.64
C SER A 177 0.01 -16.59 23.60
N VAL A 178 -0.86 -17.50 23.19
CA VAL A 178 -0.63 -18.41 22.07
C VAL A 178 -1.88 -18.45 21.21
N ARG A 179 -1.70 -18.40 19.89
CA ARG A 179 -2.75 -18.58 18.91
C ARG A 179 -2.34 -19.66 17.92
N ALA A 180 -3.23 -20.59 17.66
CA ALA A 180 -3.07 -21.61 16.63
C ALA A 180 -4.17 -21.42 15.58
N ASP A 181 -3.79 -21.20 14.33
CA ASP A 181 -4.69 -20.90 13.23
C ASP A 181 -4.57 -21.96 12.13
N GLY A 182 -5.71 -22.53 11.71
CA GLY A 182 -5.80 -23.53 10.66
C GLY A 182 -6.56 -22.99 9.44
N SER A 183 -5.87 -22.79 8.32
CA SER A 183 -6.41 -22.21 7.09
C SER A 183 -6.64 -23.24 5.99
N SER A 184 -7.78 -23.12 5.30
CA SER A 184 -8.09 -23.93 4.11
C SER A 184 -7.25 -23.55 2.88
N LYS A 185 -6.55 -22.42 2.89
CA LYS A 185 -5.70 -21.97 1.79
C LYS A 185 -4.44 -22.80 1.60
N PHE A 186 -4.03 -23.56 2.63
CA PHE A 186 -2.85 -24.42 2.61
C PHE A 186 -3.22 -25.90 2.42
N ALA A 187 -2.28 -26.69 1.90
CA ALA A 187 -2.44 -28.11 1.74
C ALA A 187 -2.64 -28.85 3.07
N PRO A 188 -3.30 -30.01 3.09
CA PRO A 188 -3.30 -30.89 4.27
C PRO A 188 -1.87 -31.14 4.76
N GLY A 189 -1.63 -30.95 6.06
CA GLY A 189 -0.30 -31.03 6.67
C GLY A 189 0.33 -29.67 6.98
N ASN A 190 0.05 -28.62 6.17
CA ASN A 190 0.60 -27.26 6.35
C ASN A 190 -0.46 -26.23 6.76
N ARG A 191 -1.69 -26.65 7.05
CA ARG A 191 -2.81 -25.76 7.39
C ARG A 191 -2.61 -24.98 8.67
N TRP A 192 -1.92 -25.57 9.65
CA TRP A 192 -1.82 -25.03 11.00
C TRP A 192 -0.54 -24.22 11.19
N GLY A 193 -0.70 -22.99 11.65
CA GLY A 193 0.36 -22.14 12.19
C GLY A 193 0.14 -21.88 13.68
N THR A 194 1.21 -21.81 14.45
CA THR A 194 1.15 -21.50 15.89
C THR A 194 2.01 -20.28 16.18
N PHE A 195 1.42 -19.29 16.85
CA PHE A 195 1.99 -17.95 17.01
C PHE A 195 1.98 -17.58 18.49
N PRO A 196 3.09 -17.85 19.23
CA PRO A 196 3.25 -17.44 20.61
C PRO A 196 3.63 -15.96 20.72
N SER A 197 3.29 -15.34 21.86
CA SER A 197 3.80 -14.02 22.23
C SER A 197 3.89 -13.86 23.75
N PHE A 198 4.82 -13.01 24.18
CA PHE A 198 4.92 -12.61 25.59
C PHE A 198 5.33 -11.14 25.70
N SER A 199 4.93 -10.48 26.77
CA SER A 199 5.39 -9.14 27.13
C SER A 199 5.53 -8.98 28.63
N LEU A 200 6.48 -8.13 29.02
CA LEU A 200 6.76 -7.75 30.39
C LEU A 200 6.70 -6.23 30.52
N GLY A 201 6.23 -5.76 31.64
CA GLY A 201 6.22 -4.35 31.99
C GLY A 201 6.56 -4.13 33.45
N TRP A 202 7.40 -3.14 33.73
CA TRP A 202 7.76 -2.72 35.06
C TRP A 202 7.44 -1.25 35.26
N ARG A 203 6.52 -0.97 36.18
CA ARG A 203 6.16 0.37 36.58
C ARG A 203 7.02 0.82 37.72
N ILE A 204 8.15 1.44 37.40
CA ILE A 204 9.13 1.93 38.36
C ILE A 204 8.52 3.02 39.25
N ASP A 205 7.59 3.81 38.66
CA ASP A 205 6.85 4.85 39.39
C ASP A 205 6.02 4.33 40.58
N GLN A 206 5.74 3.02 40.64
CA GLN A 206 4.97 2.41 41.72
C GLN A 206 5.86 1.78 42.82
N GLU A 207 7.18 1.82 42.64
CA GLU A 207 8.13 1.28 43.64
C GLU A 207 8.27 2.21 44.84
N GLU A 208 8.54 1.62 46.04
CA GLU A 208 8.69 2.39 47.27
C GLU A 208 9.85 3.40 47.19
N PHE A 209 11.00 2.98 46.62
CA PHE A 209 12.16 3.84 46.44
C PHE A 209 11.91 5.03 45.51
N TYR A 210 10.95 4.88 44.60
CA TYR A 210 10.60 5.95 43.66
C TYR A 210 9.67 7.00 44.27
N LYS A 211 8.84 6.60 45.25
CA LYS A 211 7.90 7.50 45.92
C LYS A 211 8.61 8.59 46.72
N ASP A 212 9.86 8.34 47.14
CA ASP A 212 10.70 9.30 47.84
C ASP A 212 11.33 10.35 46.90
N TRP A 213 11.23 10.15 45.58
CA TRP A 213 11.72 11.09 44.58
C TRP A 213 10.69 12.21 44.31
N ASN A 214 11.18 13.33 43.75
CA ASN A 214 10.33 14.43 43.38
C ASN A 214 9.44 14.12 42.14
N GLN A 215 8.34 13.44 42.38
CA GLN A 215 7.34 13.04 41.36
C GLN A 215 6.68 14.22 40.66
N ASN A 216 6.92 15.47 41.10
CA ASN A 216 6.40 16.66 40.41
C ASN A 216 7.10 16.88 39.06
N VAL A 217 8.34 16.40 38.90
CA VAL A 217 9.08 16.54 37.63
C VAL A 217 8.89 15.27 36.80
N LEU A 218 9.27 14.09 37.29
CA LEU A 218 9.12 12.80 36.61
C LEU A 218 8.01 12.00 37.33
N SER A 219 6.84 11.99 36.75
CA SER A 219 5.59 11.51 37.41
C SER A 219 5.29 10.06 37.12
N ALA A 220 5.76 9.54 35.98
CA ALA A 220 5.56 8.16 35.58
C ALA A 220 6.80 7.63 34.86
N VAL A 221 7.18 6.38 35.20
CA VAL A 221 8.29 5.66 34.55
C VAL A 221 7.88 4.20 34.42
N LYS A 222 7.76 3.74 33.15
CA LYS A 222 7.48 2.35 32.85
C LYS A 222 8.46 1.82 31.81
N LEU A 223 9.11 0.72 32.14
CA LEU A 223 9.88 -0.09 31.19
C LEU A 223 8.99 -1.21 30.65
N ARG A 224 9.12 -1.52 29.37
CA ARG A 224 8.40 -2.60 28.75
C ARG A 224 9.24 -3.29 27.69
N GLY A 225 8.97 -4.56 27.49
CA GLY A 225 9.57 -5.35 26.45
C GLY A 225 8.66 -6.51 26.07
N GLY A 226 8.75 -6.93 24.83
CA GLY A 226 7.93 -8.00 24.31
C GLY A 226 8.54 -8.67 23.11
N TRP A 227 8.07 -9.87 22.87
CA TRP A 227 8.37 -10.64 21.69
C TRP A 227 7.11 -11.40 21.27
N GLY A 228 6.91 -11.57 19.96
CA GLY A 228 5.78 -12.34 19.46
C GLY A 228 5.89 -12.66 18.00
N GLN A 229 5.09 -13.66 17.61
CA GLN A 229 4.93 -14.10 16.21
C GLN A 229 3.52 -13.86 15.73
N ILE A 230 3.38 -13.53 14.44
CA ILE A 230 2.12 -13.36 13.72
C ILE A 230 2.21 -14.11 12.41
N GLY A 231 1.15 -14.86 12.05
CA GLY A 231 1.04 -15.56 10.77
C GLY A 231 0.38 -14.72 9.69
N ASN A 232 0.84 -14.88 8.46
CA ASN A 232 0.21 -14.33 7.27
C ASN A 232 -0.14 -15.46 6.31
N GLN A 233 -1.39 -15.44 5.77
CA GLN A 233 -1.93 -16.40 4.80
C GLN A 233 -2.38 -15.73 3.49
N ASN A 234 -1.81 -14.58 3.15
CA ASN A 234 -2.26 -13.81 1.99
C ASN A 234 -1.79 -14.41 0.66
N ILE A 235 -2.38 -15.54 0.32
CA ILE A 235 -2.23 -16.26 -0.96
C ILE A 235 -3.62 -16.53 -1.57
N PRO A 236 -3.70 -16.76 -2.89
CA PRO A 236 -4.91 -17.27 -3.53
C PRO A 236 -5.36 -18.59 -2.93
N SER A 237 -6.67 -18.85 -2.99
CA SER A 237 -7.19 -20.19 -2.67
C SER A 237 -6.61 -21.22 -3.64
N PHE A 238 -6.30 -22.41 -3.13
CA PHE A 238 -5.74 -23.53 -3.92
C PHE A 238 -4.35 -23.27 -4.52
N ALA A 239 -3.55 -22.33 -3.98
CA ALA A 239 -2.15 -22.14 -4.41
C ALA A 239 -1.30 -23.44 -4.30
N TYR A 240 -1.76 -24.42 -3.55
CA TYR A 240 -1.14 -25.74 -3.40
C TYR A 240 -1.51 -26.74 -4.50
N ALA A 241 -2.49 -26.42 -5.36
CA ALA A 241 -2.99 -27.31 -6.40
C ALA A 241 -2.64 -26.80 -7.81
N ASP A 242 -2.44 -27.72 -8.75
CA ASP A 242 -2.26 -27.37 -10.15
C ASP A 242 -3.57 -26.79 -10.70
N VAL A 243 -3.48 -25.64 -11.37
CA VAL A 243 -4.64 -24.98 -11.99
C VAL A 243 -4.63 -25.25 -13.49
N VAL A 244 -5.79 -25.70 -14.00
CA VAL A 244 -6.02 -25.94 -15.42
C VAL A 244 -6.98 -24.87 -15.95
N SER A 245 -6.63 -24.23 -17.05
CA SER A 245 -7.49 -23.27 -17.75
C SER A 245 -7.71 -23.67 -19.20
N THR A 246 -8.81 -23.17 -19.77
CA THR A 246 -9.09 -23.31 -21.20
C THR A 246 -8.33 -22.27 -22.00
N TYR A 247 -7.73 -22.68 -23.10
CA TYR A 247 -7.13 -21.78 -24.09
C TYR A 247 -7.97 -21.80 -25.37
N ASP A 248 -8.57 -20.66 -25.70
CA ASP A 248 -9.38 -20.51 -26.91
C ASP A 248 -8.52 -20.30 -28.18
N THR A 249 -7.20 -20.10 -28.03
CA THR A 249 -6.27 -19.75 -29.12
C THR A 249 -5.43 -20.90 -29.67
N TRP A 250 -5.50 -22.08 -29.07
CA TRP A 250 -4.75 -23.24 -29.55
C TRP A 250 -5.61 -24.03 -30.56
N VAL A 251 -5.29 -23.83 -31.82
CA VAL A 251 -5.95 -24.54 -32.93
C VAL A 251 -5.23 -25.87 -33.18
N TYR A 252 -5.85 -26.97 -32.77
CA TYR A 252 -5.48 -28.31 -33.27
C TYR A 252 -6.40 -28.64 -34.45
N GLY A 253 -5.88 -28.57 -35.67
CA GLY A 253 -6.66 -28.94 -36.82
C GLY A 253 -5.82 -29.10 -38.08
N PHE A 254 -5.54 -30.32 -38.45
CA PHE A 254 -5.19 -30.70 -39.81
C PHE A 254 -6.48 -31.04 -40.52
N ASN A 255 -7.21 -30.07 -41.03
CA ASN A 255 -8.08 -30.15 -42.20
C ASN A 255 -9.07 -28.98 -42.33
N SER A 256 -9.53 -28.75 -43.51
CA SER A 256 -10.29 -27.58 -43.99
C SER A 256 -11.75 -27.46 -43.50
N GLY A 257 -12.09 -28.00 -42.35
CA GLY A 257 -13.36 -27.82 -41.66
C GLY A 257 -13.11 -27.53 -40.19
N LEU A 258 -12.91 -26.25 -39.89
CA LEU A 258 -12.48 -25.73 -38.57
C LEU A 258 -13.52 -25.94 -37.47
N ASN A 259 -13.50 -27.09 -36.82
CA ASN A 259 -13.99 -27.20 -35.44
C ASN A 259 -12.82 -26.81 -34.50
N LEU A 260 -12.84 -25.61 -33.98
CA LEU A 260 -11.92 -25.17 -32.94
C LEU A 260 -12.20 -25.95 -31.65
N LEU A 261 -11.36 -26.92 -31.33
CA LEU A 261 -11.42 -27.62 -30.06
C LEU A 261 -10.74 -26.74 -29.00
N LYS A 262 -11.45 -26.47 -27.92
CA LYS A 262 -10.88 -25.83 -26.75
C LYS A 262 -9.79 -26.72 -26.15
N ALA A 263 -8.58 -26.16 -26.01
CA ALA A 263 -7.49 -26.87 -25.36
C ALA A 263 -7.52 -26.59 -23.84
N TYR A 264 -7.12 -27.59 -23.07
CA TYR A 264 -6.92 -27.46 -21.63
C TYR A 264 -5.42 -27.58 -21.35
N ALA A 265 -4.87 -26.61 -20.63
CA ALA A 265 -3.48 -26.65 -20.22
C ALA A 265 -3.33 -26.26 -18.76
N SER A 266 -2.33 -26.81 -18.09
CA SER A 266 -1.96 -26.35 -16.75
C SER A 266 -1.38 -24.95 -16.84
N THR A 267 -2.00 -24.01 -16.16
CA THR A 267 -1.59 -22.59 -16.19
C THR A 267 -0.76 -22.20 -14.99
N SER A 268 -0.88 -22.93 -13.88
CA SER A 268 -0.10 -22.70 -12.67
C SER A 268 0.28 -24.02 -12.04
N LYS A 269 1.54 -24.13 -11.64
CA LYS A 269 2.02 -25.24 -10.83
C LYS A 269 1.67 -24.99 -9.37
N GLY A 270 0.94 -25.92 -8.75
CA GLY A 270 0.66 -25.89 -7.32
C GLY A 270 1.89 -26.23 -6.47
N ASN A 271 1.97 -25.64 -5.29
CA ASN A 271 3.01 -25.94 -4.31
C ASN A 271 2.39 -26.55 -3.05
N LYS A 272 2.51 -27.87 -2.88
CA LYS A 272 1.95 -28.59 -1.72
C LYS A 272 2.67 -28.29 -0.40
N ASP A 273 3.89 -27.77 -0.49
CA ASP A 273 4.73 -27.47 0.68
C ASP A 273 4.51 -26.05 1.19
N ILE A 274 3.65 -25.26 0.53
CA ILE A 274 3.36 -23.90 0.92
C ILE A 274 2.76 -23.85 2.33
N LYS A 275 3.31 -22.99 3.17
CA LYS A 275 2.96 -22.82 4.59
C LYS A 275 2.78 -21.36 4.97
N TRP A 276 2.42 -21.10 6.21
CA TRP A 276 2.30 -19.76 6.76
C TRP A 276 3.60 -18.97 6.66
N GLU A 277 3.51 -17.73 6.18
CA GLU A 277 4.54 -16.72 6.41
C GLU A 277 4.49 -16.29 7.87
N THR A 278 5.64 -16.13 8.50
CA THR A 278 5.74 -15.75 9.92
C THR A 278 6.45 -14.42 10.05
N VAL A 279 5.80 -13.49 10.74
CA VAL A 279 6.41 -12.24 11.19
C VAL A 279 6.76 -12.36 12.65
N GLU A 280 8.04 -12.24 12.98
CA GLU A 280 8.59 -12.26 14.31
C GLU A 280 9.04 -10.86 14.70
N GLN A 281 8.61 -10.36 15.86
CA GLN A 281 8.99 -9.04 16.34
C GLN A 281 9.39 -9.06 17.80
N GLY A 282 10.54 -8.47 18.10
CA GLY A 282 11.00 -8.12 19.44
C GLY A 282 11.04 -6.60 19.61
N ASN A 283 10.61 -6.10 20.76
CA ASN A 283 10.71 -4.67 21.08
C ASN A 283 11.02 -4.44 22.56
N ILE A 284 11.69 -3.33 22.83
CA ILE A 284 11.92 -2.78 24.16
C ILE A 284 11.56 -1.31 24.14
N GLY A 285 10.89 -0.83 25.19
CA GLY A 285 10.44 0.56 25.25
C GLY A 285 10.40 1.13 26.66
N VAL A 286 10.37 2.45 26.71
CA VAL A 286 10.21 3.23 27.94
C VAL A 286 9.10 4.25 27.76
N ASP A 287 8.22 4.35 28.75
CA ASP A 287 7.17 5.36 28.84
C ASP A 287 7.50 6.28 30.03
N LEU A 288 7.62 7.58 29.76
CA LEU A 288 7.93 8.62 30.73
C LEU A 288 6.82 9.66 30.80
N GLY A 289 6.43 10.04 31.99
CA GLY A 289 5.49 11.13 32.23
C GLY A 289 6.13 12.20 33.10
N PHE A 290 6.08 13.43 32.64
CA PHE A 290 6.66 14.58 33.35
C PHE A 290 5.53 15.54 33.77
N PHE A 291 5.78 16.30 34.87
CA PHE A 291 4.87 17.36 35.34
C PHE A 291 3.43 16.88 35.49
N LYS A 292 3.22 15.80 36.24
CA LYS A 292 1.93 15.12 36.41
C LYS A 292 1.31 14.67 35.09
N ASN A 293 2.15 14.12 34.20
CA ASN A 293 1.82 13.65 32.86
C ASN A 293 1.35 14.75 31.88
N SER A 294 1.67 16.03 32.15
CA SER A 294 1.45 17.08 31.17
C SER A 294 2.35 16.92 29.94
N LEU A 295 3.58 16.45 30.13
CA LEU A 295 4.48 16.03 29.06
C LEU A 295 4.67 14.52 29.15
N THR A 296 4.45 13.81 28.04
CA THR A 296 4.67 12.36 27.92
C THR A 296 5.67 12.07 26.82
N LEU A 297 6.50 11.07 27.03
CA LEU A 297 7.46 10.56 26.06
C LEU A 297 7.40 9.03 26.07
N SER A 298 7.14 8.43 24.92
CA SER A 298 7.36 6.99 24.70
C SER A 298 8.48 6.83 23.68
N ALA A 299 9.41 5.92 23.96
CA ALA A 299 10.49 5.57 23.06
C ALA A 299 10.61 4.05 22.98
N ASP A 300 10.64 3.52 21.75
CA ASP A 300 10.73 2.11 21.44
C ASP A 300 11.88 1.83 20.49
N ALA A 301 12.55 0.70 20.72
CA ALA A 301 13.43 0.08 19.75
C ALA A 301 12.85 -1.29 19.36
N TYR A 302 12.82 -1.59 18.07
CA TYR A 302 12.27 -2.86 17.59
C TYR A 302 13.13 -3.50 16.50
N ILE A 303 13.01 -4.82 16.44
CA ILE A 303 13.47 -5.65 15.32
C ILE A 303 12.30 -6.52 14.90
N LYS A 304 11.96 -6.50 13.62
CA LYS A 304 10.88 -7.25 13.01
C LYS A 304 11.42 -8.02 11.82
N THR A 305 11.32 -9.35 11.85
CA THR A 305 11.76 -10.23 10.76
C THR A 305 10.58 -10.96 10.16
N THR A 306 10.36 -10.80 8.88
CA THR A 306 9.42 -11.62 8.10
C THR A 306 10.19 -12.80 7.55
N ARG A 307 9.77 -14.01 7.90
CA ARG A 307 10.37 -15.29 7.46
C ARG A 307 9.40 -16.06 6.59
N ASP A 308 9.93 -16.92 5.72
CA ASP A 308 9.11 -17.76 4.85
C ASP A 308 8.11 -16.90 4.02
N MET A 309 8.57 -15.77 3.48
CA MET A 309 7.71 -14.82 2.76
C MET A 309 6.94 -15.52 1.65
N LEU A 310 5.64 -15.25 1.60
CA LEU A 310 4.75 -15.74 0.54
C LEU A 310 4.92 -14.89 -0.71
N MET A 311 5.59 -15.44 -1.72
CA MET A 311 5.89 -14.74 -2.96
C MET A 311 5.76 -15.64 -4.19
N GLN A 312 5.65 -15.02 -5.35
CA GLN A 312 5.70 -15.72 -6.63
C GLN A 312 7.14 -15.85 -7.09
N ASN A 313 7.59 -17.06 -7.37
CA ASN A 313 8.95 -17.32 -7.86
C ASN A 313 8.91 -17.73 -9.35
N PRO A 314 9.55 -16.97 -10.25
CA PRO A 314 9.57 -17.29 -11.67
C PRO A 314 10.17 -18.69 -11.92
N LEU A 315 9.52 -19.47 -12.75
CA LEU A 315 10.05 -20.73 -13.25
C LEU A 315 10.81 -20.46 -14.58
N PRO A 316 11.84 -21.27 -14.89
CA PRO A 316 12.44 -21.23 -16.21
C PRO A 316 11.39 -21.42 -17.32
N GLY A 317 11.47 -20.64 -18.40
CA GLY A 317 10.46 -20.70 -19.48
C GLY A 317 10.25 -22.10 -20.08
N MET A 318 11.24 -22.99 -19.99
CA MET A 318 11.15 -24.40 -20.38
C MET A 318 10.16 -25.23 -19.54
N ALA A 319 9.78 -24.74 -18.36
CA ALA A 319 8.80 -25.42 -17.50
C ALA A 319 7.36 -25.38 -18.07
N GLY A 320 7.08 -24.48 -19.03
CA GLY A 320 5.81 -24.41 -19.76
C GLY A 320 4.62 -23.87 -18.98
N TYR A 321 4.84 -23.25 -17.83
CA TYR A 321 3.78 -22.63 -17.04
C TYR A 321 3.75 -21.11 -17.29
N PRO A 322 2.61 -20.53 -17.71
CA PRO A 322 2.50 -19.08 -17.95
C PRO A 322 2.41 -18.26 -16.68
N THR A 323 2.06 -18.87 -15.53
CA THR A 323 2.02 -18.17 -14.25
C THR A 323 3.04 -18.74 -13.26
N THR A 324 3.56 -17.87 -12.44
CA THR A 324 4.57 -18.20 -11.43
C THR A 324 3.92 -18.84 -10.20
N PRO A 325 4.47 -19.96 -9.67
CA PRO A 325 3.95 -20.60 -8.46
C PRO A 325 4.20 -19.74 -7.22
N TRP A 326 3.35 -19.91 -6.24
CA TRP A 326 3.55 -19.37 -4.91
C TRP A 326 4.50 -20.26 -4.11
N VAL A 327 5.45 -19.65 -3.45
CA VAL A 327 6.45 -20.32 -2.61
C VAL A 327 6.67 -19.54 -1.32
N ASN A 328 7.17 -20.25 -0.30
CA ASN A 328 7.77 -19.60 0.86
C ASN A 328 9.24 -19.37 0.55
N ALA A 329 9.60 -18.14 0.21
CA ALA A 329 10.96 -17.80 -0.15
C ALA A 329 11.29 -16.39 0.30
N GLY A 330 12.49 -16.22 0.83
CA GLY A 330 12.96 -14.94 1.28
C GLY A 330 12.64 -14.58 2.72
N SER A 331 13.44 -13.66 3.23
CA SER A 331 13.28 -13.08 4.55
C SER A 331 13.72 -11.62 4.52
N VAL A 332 12.94 -10.76 5.18
CA VAL A 332 13.22 -9.32 5.31
C VAL A 332 13.25 -8.95 6.78
N GLU A 333 14.30 -8.26 7.19
CA GLU A 333 14.43 -7.67 8.51
C GLU A 333 14.14 -6.18 8.45
N ASN A 334 13.32 -5.68 9.38
CA ASN A 334 13.07 -4.27 9.61
C ASN A 334 13.46 -3.95 11.06
N ARG A 335 14.21 -2.88 11.27
CA ARG A 335 14.58 -2.38 12.59
C ARG A 335 14.39 -0.88 12.65
N GLY A 336 14.06 -0.39 13.84
CA GLY A 336 13.83 1.04 13.97
C GLY A 336 13.74 1.49 15.42
N LEU A 337 13.66 2.82 15.51
CA LEU A 337 13.39 3.56 16.73
C LEU A 337 12.11 4.37 16.53
N GLU A 338 11.23 4.32 17.51
CA GLU A 338 9.96 5.06 17.49
C GLU A 338 9.90 5.98 18.70
N PHE A 339 9.47 7.21 18.48
CA PHE A 339 9.26 8.21 19.51
C PHE A 339 7.87 8.79 19.41
N LEU A 340 7.18 8.89 20.53
CA LEU A 340 5.91 9.60 20.66
C LEU A 340 6.07 10.63 21.78
N ILE A 341 5.85 11.89 21.47
CA ILE A 341 5.92 13.01 22.42
C ILE A 341 4.54 13.64 22.48
N GLY A 342 3.99 13.83 23.67
CA GLY A 342 2.72 14.48 23.92
C GLY A 342 2.87 15.58 24.97
N TYR A 343 2.31 16.76 24.70
CA TYR A 343 2.24 17.85 25.66
C TYR A 343 0.83 18.43 25.72
N GLN A 344 0.25 18.41 26.90
CA GLN A 344 -1.12 18.87 27.10
C GLN A 344 -1.24 19.73 28.36
N GLY A 345 -2.15 20.70 28.32
CA GLY A 345 -2.37 21.54 29.47
C GLY A 345 -3.58 22.48 29.32
N LYS A 346 -3.78 23.26 30.38
CA LYS A 346 -4.85 24.26 30.46
C LYS A 346 -4.35 25.50 31.19
N VAL A 347 -4.57 26.66 30.60
CA VAL A 347 -4.28 27.99 31.22
C VAL A 347 -5.55 28.83 31.13
N GLY A 348 -6.23 29.01 32.25
CA GLY A 348 -7.55 29.64 32.27
C GLY A 348 -8.56 28.85 31.42
N ASP A 349 -9.16 29.52 30.43
CA ASP A 349 -10.10 28.86 29.48
C ASP A 349 -9.39 28.25 28.27
N PHE A 350 -8.10 28.50 28.09
CA PHE A 350 -7.32 27.99 26.97
C PHE A 350 -6.82 26.58 27.27
N ARG A 351 -7.14 25.62 26.39
CA ARG A 351 -6.70 24.23 26.42
C ARG A 351 -5.82 23.98 25.21
N TYR A 352 -4.76 23.21 25.39
CA TYR A 352 -3.88 22.79 24.31
C TYR A 352 -3.48 21.34 24.48
N SER A 353 -3.36 20.66 23.35
CA SER A 353 -2.78 19.32 23.24
C SER A 353 -1.96 19.26 21.97
N VAL A 354 -0.70 18.91 22.09
CA VAL A 354 0.23 18.77 20.97
C VAL A 354 0.88 17.41 21.07
N SER A 355 0.85 16.64 20.00
CA SER A 355 1.58 15.38 19.92
C SER A 355 2.36 15.29 18.63
N ALA A 356 3.51 14.61 18.68
CA ALA A 356 4.33 14.30 17.53
C ALA A 356 4.90 12.88 17.64
N ASN A 357 4.96 12.19 16.53
CA ASN A 357 5.60 10.89 16.43
C ASN A 357 6.68 10.91 15.35
N PHE A 358 7.74 10.13 15.60
CA PHE A 358 8.86 9.95 14.68
C PHE A 358 9.23 8.47 14.67
N THR A 359 9.38 7.89 13.49
CA THR A 359 9.88 6.55 13.30
C THR A 359 11.10 6.62 12.41
N PHE A 360 12.24 6.19 12.92
CA PHE A 360 13.48 5.97 12.17
C PHE A 360 13.54 4.49 11.84
N GLN A 361 13.62 4.15 10.56
CA GLN A 361 13.57 2.75 10.14
C GLN A 361 14.61 2.42 9.06
N LYS A 362 15.03 1.16 9.09
CA LYS A 362 15.84 0.54 8.05
C LYS A 362 15.35 -0.87 7.79
N ASN A 363 15.29 -1.28 6.54
CA ASN A 363 15.02 -2.67 6.19
C ASN A 363 16.24 -3.30 5.53
N LYS A 364 16.25 -4.62 5.48
CA LYS A 364 17.32 -5.40 4.86
C LYS A 364 16.75 -6.72 4.35
N LEU A 365 17.04 -7.04 3.09
CA LEU A 365 16.76 -8.36 2.55
C LEU A 365 17.79 -9.35 3.10
N VAL A 366 17.32 -10.39 3.78
CA VAL A 366 18.18 -11.38 4.46
C VAL A 366 18.34 -12.63 3.60
N GLU A 367 17.29 -13.03 2.88
CA GLU A 367 17.22 -14.26 2.10
C GLU A 367 16.31 -14.07 0.89
N THR A 368 16.62 -14.73 -0.24
CA THR A 368 15.80 -14.69 -1.48
C THR A 368 15.28 -16.07 -1.91
N GLY A 369 15.58 -17.12 -1.14
CA GLY A 369 15.23 -18.51 -1.49
C GLY A 369 16.14 -19.18 -2.51
N THR A 370 16.67 -18.47 -3.50
CA THR A 370 17.61 -18.99 -4.51
C THR A 370 19.02 -18.39 -4.41
N ASN A 371 19.22 -17.41 -3.54
CA ASN A 371 20.38 -16.52 -3.47
C ASN A 371 20.59 -15.60 -4.69
N ASP A 372 19.73 -15.70 -5.71
CA ASP A 372 19.75 -14.79 -6.84
C ASP A 372 19.00 -13.50 -6.51
N PRO A 373 19.37 -12.36 -7.11
CA PRO A 373 18.62 -11.12 -6.97
C PRO A 373 17.18 -11.25 -7.50
N ILE A 374 16.21 -10.65 -6.78
CA ILE A 374 14.84 -10.54 -7.24
C ILE A 374 14.69 -9.21 -7.98
N TRP A 375 14.26 -9.26 -9.25
CA TRP A 375 14.11 -8.08 -10.09
C TRP A 375 12.69 -7.54 -10.05
N GLY A 376 12.54 -6.23 -9.82
CA GLY A 376 11.31 -5.48 -10.11
C GLY A 376 11.42 -4.77 -11.47
N THR A 377 10.50 -3.88 -11.77
CA THR A 377 10.49 -3.11 -13.03
C THR A 377 11.75 -2.22 -13.17
N VAL A 378 12.13 -1.56 -12.09
CA VAL A 378 13.30 -0.65 -12.03
C VAL A 378 14.14 -0.89 -10.79
N SER A 379 13.89 -1.96 -10.05
CA SER A 379 14.56 -2.30 -8.79
C SER A 379 15.33 -3.61 -8.90
N LYS A 380 16.38 -3.73 -8.08
CA LYS A 380 17.14 -4.96 -7.84
C LYS A 380 17.15 -5.23 -6.35
N ASN A 381 16.68 -6.40 -5.95
CA ASN A 381 16.62 -6.79 -4.55
C ASN A 381 17.65 -7.87 -4.29
N GLU A 382 18.68 -7.54 -3.56
CA GLU A 382 19.88 -8.35 -3.31
C GLU A 382 20.06 -8.56 -1.81
N ILE A 383 20.56 -9.73 -1.42
CA ILE A 383 20.82 -10.04 -0.01
C ILE A 383 21.82 -9.02 0.56
N GLY A 384 21.43 -8.41 1.68
CA GLY A 384 22.25 -7.40 2.35
C GLY A 384 21.81 -5.96 2.08
N GLU A 385 21.06 -5.72 1.00
CA GLU A 385 20.55 -4.42 0.61
C GLU A 385 19.13 -4.16 1.13
N GLU A 386 18.72 -2.90 1.10
CA GLU A 386 17.34 -2.52 1.37
C GLU A 386 16.43 -2.96 0.23
N PHE A 387 15.22 -3.42 0.58
CA PHE A 387 14.25 -3.94 -0.38
C PHE A 387 13.65 -2.82 -1.23
N GLY A 388 13.54 -3.04 -2.54
CA GLY A 388 12.91 -2.11 -3.48
C GLY A 388 13.83 -1.01 -4.02
N ARG A 389 15.14 -1.01 -3.73
CA ARG A 389 16.07 0.01 -4.23
C ARG A 389 16.09 0.05 -5.74
N PHE A 390 16.06 1.26 -6.31
CA PHE A 390 16.16 1.49 -7.75
C PHE A 390 17.54 1.14 -8.26
N TYR A 391 17.59 0.46 -9.40
CA TYR A 391 18.83 -0.03 -10.00
C TYR A 391 18.88 0.29 -11.48
N GLY A 392 19.89 1.01 -11.93
CA GLY A 392 20.02 1.50 -13.31
C GLY A 392 21.35 2.15 -13.59
N TYR A 393 21.45 2.81 -14.74
CA TYR A 393 22.64 3.56 -15.13
C TYR A 393 22.77 4.85 -14.35
N VAL A 394 23.99 5.28 -14.09
CA VAL A 394 24.26 6.59 -13.49
C VAL A 394 24.33 7.65 -14.57
N TYR A 395 23.33 8.53 -14.61
CA TYR A 395 23.32 9.69 -15.50
C TYR A 395 24.36 10.72 -15.05
N ASP A 396 25.18 11.20 -16.00
CA ASP A 396 26.32 12.08 -15.75
C ASP A 396 26.24 13.42 -16.54
N GLY A 397 25.04 13.80 -16.97
CA GLY A 397 24.81 15.03 -17.70
C GLY A 397 24.57 14.82 -19.19
N ILE A 398 24.70 15.89 -19.97
CA ILE A 398 24.42 15.98 -21.40
C ILE A 398 25.73 16.30 -22.13
N PHE A 399 26.00 15.62 -23.24
CA PHE A 399 27.11 15.97 -24.12
C PHE A 399 26.91 17.37 -24.71
N GLN A 400 27.86 18.26 -24.45
CA GLN A 400 27.77 19.64 -24.92
C GLN A 400 28.37 19.83 -26.34
N SER A 401 29.28 18.95 -26.75
CA SER A 401 29.93 19.07 -28.04
C SER A 401 30.34 17.70 -28.60
N LYS A 402 30.72 17.67 -29.88
CA LYS A 402 31.24 16.48 -30.56
C LYS A 402 32.56 16.01 -29.94
N GLU A 403 33.37 16.94 -29.47
CA GLU A 403 34.64 16.65 -28.81
C GLU A 403 34.43 15.92 -27.48
N GLU A 404 33.39 16.27 -26.73
CA GLU A 404 33.01 15.55 -25.51
C GLU A 404 32.57 14.11 -25.81
N VAL A 405 31.79 13.89 -26.88
CA VAL A 405 31.40 12.54 -27.31
C VAL A 405 32.64 11.72 -27.67
N LEU A 406 33.58 12.30 -28.46
CA LEU A 406 34.79 11.64 -28.86
C LEU A 406 35.77 11.40 -27.71
N ALA A 407 35.70 12.20 -26.65
CA ALA A 407 36.51 12.03 -25.45
C ALA A 407 35.93 11.00 -24.47
N HIS A 408 34.66 10.58 -24.67
CA HIS A 408 34.01 9.60 -23.83
C HIS A 408 34.35 8.17 -24.23
N VAL A 409 35.55 7.75 -23.83
CA VAL A 409 36.19 6.49 -24.23
C VAL A 409 36.39 5.55 -23.04
N GLY A 410 36.53 4.27 -23.34
CA GLY A 410 36.84 3.23 -22.37
C GLY A 410 38.29 3.29 -21.86
N ALA A 411 38.67 2.29 -21.07
CA ALA A 411 40.00 2.17 -20.46
C ALA A 411 41.16 2.15 -21.46
N ASP A 412 40.92 1.71 -22.68
CA ASP A 412 41.91 1.68 -23.76
C ASP A 412 42.21 3.07 -24.39
N GLY A 413 41.44 4.10 -23.97
CA GLY A 413 41.54 5.46 -24.47
C GLY A 413 41.16 5.64 -25.95
N LYS A 414 40.46 4.67 -26.55
CA LYS A 414 40.11 4.63 -27.97
C LYS A 414 38.68 4.24 -28.26
N THR A 415 38.18 3.24 -27.58
CA THR A 415 36.83 2.71 -27.83
C THR A 415 35.77 3.66 -27.26
N LEU A 416 34.89 4.19 -28.11
CA LEU A 416 33.80 5.07 -27.69
C LEU A 416 32.80 4.27 -26.87
N LEU A 417 32.47 4.75 -25.66
CA LEU A 417 31.49 4.14 -24.77
C LEU A 417 30.06 4.34 -25.26
N GLN A 418 29.78 5.48 -25.91
CA GLN A 418 28.49 5.81 -26.51
C GLN A 418 28.67 6.24 -27.97
N PRO A 419 28.92 5.29 -28.89
CA PRO A 419 29.33 5.62 -30.27
C PRO A 419 28.22 6.28 -31.11
N LEU A 420 26.97 6.14 -30.71
CA LEU A 420 25.82 6.73 -31.39
C LEU A 420 25.36 8.06 -30.76
N ALA A 421 26.07 8.54 -29.75
CA ALA A 421 25.74 9.79 -29.09
C ALA A 421 26.04 11.01 -29.97
N GLU A 422 25.20 12.02 -29.84
CA GLU A 422 25.38 13.35 -30.45
C GLU A 422 25.33 14.44 -29.37
N PRO A 423 25.79 15.67 -29.63
CA PRO A 423 25.59 16.80 -28.74
C PRO A 423 24.09 16.97 -28.38
N GLY A 424 23.79 17.08 -27.10
CA GLY A 424 22.43 17.10 -26.57
C GLY A 424 21.93 15.78 -26.03
N ASP A 425 22.65 14.68 -26.26
CA ASP A 425 22.31 13.36 -25.73
C ASP A 425 22.82 13.16 -24.30
N ALA A 426 22.19 12.22 -23.60
CA ALA A 426 22.58 11.82 -22.26
C ALA A 426 23.95 11.14 -22.23
N ARG A 427 24.77 11.52 -21.25
CA ARG A 427 26.00 10.84 -20.90
C ARG A 427 25.79 9.96 -19.69
N PHE A 428 26.31 8.73 -19.74
CA PHE A 428 26.25 7.75 -18.66
C PHE A 428 27.65 7.35 -18.21
N ARG A 429 27.79 7.04 -16.92
CA ARG A 429 29.07 6.62 -16.35
C ARG A 429 29.38 5.19 -16.70
N ASN A 430 30.64 4.95 -17.07
CA ASN A 430 31.27 3.64 -17.06
C ASN A 430 31.76 3.36 -15.64
N LEU A 431 31.10 2.44 -14.93
CA LEU A 431 31.36 2.18 -13.51
C LEU A 431 32.42 1.10 -13.28
N ASN A 432 32.52 0.12 -14.18
CA ASN A 432 33.47 -0.97 -14.07
C ASN A 432 34.83 -0.62 -14.71
N GLY A 433 34.89 0.48 -15.48
CA GLY A 433 36.12 1.00 -16.13
C GLY A 433 36.60 0.14 -17.28
N ASP A 434 35.74 -0.63 -17.94
CA ASP A 434 36.07 -1.39 -19.13
C ASP A 434 35.89 -0.57 -20.44
N ASN A 435 35.83 -1.23 -21.61
CA ASN A 435 35.72 -0.56 -22.90
C ASN A 435 34.28 -0.52 -23.44
N THR A 436 33.28 -0.86 -22.63
CA THR A 436 31.89 -0.96 -23.05
C THR A 436 30.96 -0.29 -22.01
N LEU A 437 29.90 0.29 -22.49
CA LEU A 437 28.81 0.76 -21.60
C LEU A 437 27.65 -0.24 -21.69
N ASP A 438 27.60 -1.15 -20.72
CA ASP A 438 26.63 -2.26 -20.74
C ASP A 438 25.90 -2.46 -19.38
N SER A 439 25.28 -3.62 -19.20
CA SER A 439 24.55 -3.93 -17.98
C SER A 439 25.40 -3.97 -16.71
N ASN A 440 26.74 -4.05 -16.84
CA ASN A 440 27.67 -4.07 -15.70
C ASN A 440 27.96 -2.65 -15.16
N ASP A 441 27.56 -1.60 -15.93
CA ASP A 441 27.65 -0.19 -15.53
C ASP A 441 26.40 0.32 -14.80
N ARG A 442 25.59 -0.59 -14.27
CA ARG A 442 24.43 -0.25 -13.45
C ARG A 442 24.74 -0.36 -11.98
N ASP A 443 24.15 0.53 -11.19
CA ASP A 443 24.30 0.57 -9.75
C ASP A 443 22.96 0.97 -9.09
N TYR A 444 22.93 0.99 -7.76
CA TYR A 444 21.80 1.52 -7.00
C TYR A 444 21.72 3.03 -7.16
N ILE A 445 20.64 3.49 -7.78
CA ILE A 445 20.43 4.89 -8.18
C ILE A 445 19.43 5.64 -7.32
N GLY A 446 18.79 4.96 -6.35
CA GLY A 446 17.84 5.56 -5.42
C GLY A 446 17.21 4.54 -4.49
N ASN A 447 16.55 5.05 -3.44
CA ASN A 447 15.92 4.26 -2.40
C ASN A 447 14.48 4.74 -2.14
N PRO A 448 13.44 3.92 -2.38
CA PRO A 448 12.06 4.31 -2.11
C PRO A 448 11.68 4.27 -0.61
N ASN A 449 12.52 3.63 0.22
CA ASN A 449 12.24 3.51 1.65
C ASN A 449 12.61 4.82 2.38
N PRO A 450 11.68 5.40 3.15
CA PRO A 450 12.00 6.59 3.94
C PRO A 450 12.89 6.22 5.14
N ASP A 451 13.89 7.05 5.43
CA ASP A 451 14.68 6.96 6.66
C ASP A 451 13.86 7.38 7.88
N VAL A 452 12.95 8.35 7.68
CA VAL A 452 12.12 8.91 8.75
C VAL A 452 10.68 9.04 8.27
N ILE A 453 9.75 8.52 9.10
CA ILE A 453 8.31 8.79 9.00
C ILE A 453 7.92 9.62 10.20
N TYR A 454 7.19 10.71 9.98
CA TYR A 454 6.79 11.59 11.07
C TYR A 454 5.38 12.14 10.90
N GLY A 455 4.76 12.49 12.01
CA GLY A 455 3.46 13.12 12.03
C GLY A 455 3.21 13.85 13.34
N GLY A 456 2.14 14.60 13.39
CA GLY A 456 1.74 15.28 14.60
C GLY A 456 0.35 15.86 14.55
N ASN A 457 -0.17 16.09 15.73
CA ASN A 457 -1.49 16.65 15.96
C ASN A 457 -1.39 17.86 16.90
N ILE A 458 -2.09 18.93 16.57
CA ILE A 458 -2.22 20.14 17.39
C ILE A 458 -3.70 20.40 17.62
N GLU A 459 -4.12 20.39 18.87
CA GLU A 459 -5.49 20.69 19.28
C GLU A 459 -5.48 21.86 20.25
N LEU A 460 -6.28 22.88 19.94
CA LEU A 460 -6.42 24.08 20.75
C LEU A 460 -7.91 24.33 21.04
N GLY A 461 -8.22 24.76 22.25
CA GLY A 461 -9.58 25.07 22.64
C GLY A 461 -9.66 26.34 23.47
N TYR A 462 -10.58 27.24 23.12
CA TYR A 462 -10.81 28.47 23.86
C TYR A 462 -12.28 28.91 23.78
N LYS A 463 -12.95 28.96 24.92
CA LYS A 463 -14.35 29.47 25.06
C LYS A 463 -15.33 28.96 23.99
N GLY A 464 -15.33 27.65 23.72
CA GLY A 464 -16.21 27.01 22.74
C GLY A 464 -15.62 26.92 21.32
N ILE A 465 -14.56 27.67 21.00
CA ILE A 465 -13.80 27.50 19.76
C ILE A 465 -12.83 26.34 19.95
N ASP A 466 -12.78 25.43 18.97
CA ASP A 466 -11.79 24.38 18.86
C ASP A 466 -11.07 24.46 17.51
N PHE A 467 -9.78 24.17 17.54
CA PHE A 467 -8.92 24.08 16.39
C PHE A 467 -8.18 22.74 16.43
N ALA A 468 -8.14 22.01 15.33
CA ALA A 468 -7.34 20.82 15.17
C ALA A 468 -6.56 20.88 13.85
N LEU A 469 -5.27 20.53 13.94
CA LEU A 469 -4.38 20.38 12.80
C LEU A 469 -3.67 19.04 12.89
N TYR A 470 -3.72 18.27 11.80
CA TYR A 470 -2.96 17.05 11.64
C TYR A 470 -2.03 17.17 10.43
N PHE A 471 -0.77 16.81 10.61
CA PHE A 471 0.23 16.75 9.55
C PHE A 471 0.98 15.44 9.58
N GLN A 472 1.48 15.04 8.41
CA GLN A 472 2.33 13.86 8.27
C GLN A 472 3.37 14.10 7.17
N GLY A 473 4.45 13.34 7.23
CA GLY A 473 5.49 13.38 6.21
C GLY A 473 6.46 12.22 6.28
N VAL A 474 7.26 12.14 5.25
CA VAL A 474 8.39 11.22 5.17
C VAL A 474 9.63 11.97 4.71
N ALA A 475 10.81 11.46 5.07
CA ALA A 475 12.08 12.04 4.64
C ALA A 475 13.10 10.93 4.37
N GLY A 476 14.00 11.20 3.41
CA GLY A 476 15.10 10.30 3.05
C GLY A 476 14.74 9.25 2.00
N ASN A 477 13.56 9.36 1.37
CA ASN A 477 13.16 8.48 0.28
C ASN A 477 13.30 9.16 -1.08
N ASP A 478 13.43 8.33 -2.12
CA ASP A 478 13.43 8.73 -3.52
C ASP A 478 12.18 8.19 -4.24
N ILE A 479 11.81 8.86 -5.33
CA ILE A 479 10.73 8.46 -6.24
C ILE A 479 11.32 8.32 -7.64
N TRP A 480 11.06 7.19 -8.29
CA TRP A 480 11.30 6.99 -9.70
C TRP A 480 10.12 7.54 -10.50
N VAL A 481 10.38 8.52 -11.38
CA VAL A 481 9.35 9.29 -12.06
C VAL A 481 8.91 8.59 -13.35
N GLY A 482 7.87 7.78 -13.29
CA GLY A 482 7.30 7.08 -14.44
C GLY A 482 6.66 8.03 -15.46
N THR A 483 6.17 9.19 -15.02
CA THR A 483 5.71 10.25 -15.92
C THR A 483 6.75 10.63 -16.97
N LYS A 484 8.03 10.74 -16.60
CA LYS A 484 9.13 10.99 -17.57
C LYS A 484 9.28 9.84 -18.57
N ALA A 485 9.12 8.59 -18.12
CA ALA A 485 9.23 7.42 -18.98
C ALA A 485 8.06 7.27 -19.96
N LEU A 486 6.85 7.62 -19.53
CA LEU A 486 5.62 7.51 -20.33
C LEU A 486 5.48 8.64 -21.35
N LEU A 487 5.89 9.87 -20.98
CA LEU A 487 5.75 11.07 -21.80
C LEU A 487 7.06 11.51 -22.43
N ARG A 488 7.86 10.56 -22.90
CA ARG A 488 9.13 10.79 -23.58
C ARG A 488 8.95 11.20 -25.04
N GLN A 489 9.96 11.84 -25.62
CA GLN A 489 9.93 12.39 -26.99
C GLN A 489 9.65 11.37 -28.10
N THR A 490 10.10 10.12 -27.90
CA THR A 490 9.90 9.03 -28.86
C THR A 490 8.49 8.42 -28.76
N SER A 491 7.68 8.85 -27.80
CA SER A 491 6.32 8.38 -27.61
C SER A 491 5.35 9.07 -28.59
N ILE A 492 4.28 8.37 -28.93
CA ILE A 492 3.12 8.95 -29.66
C ILE A 492 2.22 9.79 -28.74
N THR A 493 2.57 9.91 -27.47
CA THR A 493 1.84 10.70 -26.47
C THR A 493 2.29 12.16 -26.48
N ASN A 494 1.54 13.03 -25.76
CA ASN A 494 1.98 14.39 -25.54
C ASN A 494 3.26 14.42 -24.67
N LEU A 495 4.10 15.43 -24.91
CA LEU A 495 5.29 15.69 -24.12
C LEU A 495 4.94 16.47 -22.85
N LEU A 496 5.79 16.34 -21.81
CA LEU A 496 5.80 17.27 -20.70
C LEU A 496 6.23 18.67 -21.19
N ALA A 497 5.65 19.72 -20.60
CA ALA A 497 6.04 21.10 -20.93
C ALA A 497 7.54 21.34 -20.73
N GLU A 498 8.12 20.81 -19.63
CA GLU A 498 9.56 20.90 -19.33
C GLU A 498 10.42 20.24 -20.42
N THR A 499 9.94 19.14 -21.03
CA THR A 499 10.66 18.48 -22.14
C THR A 499 10.82 19.41 -23.35
N TYR A 500 9.90 20.36 -23.53
CA TYR A 500 9.97 21.33 -24.61
C TYR A 500 10.68 22.61 -24.20
N THR A 501 10.39 23.16 -23.00
CA THR A 501 10.90 24.46 -22.55
C THR A 501 12.36 24.36 -22.12
N ASP A 502 12.73 23.28 -21.45
CA ASP A 502 14.00 23.13 -20.76
C ASP A 502 14.97 22.21 -21.51
N ALA A 503 14.56 21.65 -22.68
CA ALA A 503 15.43 20.80 -23.48
C ALA A 503 16.71 21.53 -23.93
N TRP A 504 17.83 20.81 -23.87
CA TRP A 504 19.09 21.27 -24.42
C TRP A 504 18.98 21.63 -25.91
N ARG A 505 19.53 22.76 -26.32
CA ARG A 505 19.49 23.26 -27.71
C ARG A 505 20.84 23.71 -28.23
N ASN A 506 21.68 24.24 -27.36
CA ASN A 506 22.97 24.79 -27.73
C ASN A 506 24.05 24.40 -26.70
N PRO A 507 25.31 24.27 -27.16
CA PRO A 507 26.43 24.13 -26.23
C PRO A 507 26.44 25.19 -25.15
N GLY A 508 26.57 24.77 -23.90
CA GLY A 508 26.58 25.65 -22.74
C GLY A 508 25.22 25.82 -22.07
N ASP A 509 24.15 25.26 -22.60
CA ASP A 509 22.84 25.24 -21.93
C ASP A 509 22.94 24.45 -20.61
N LYS A 510 22.47 25.09 -19.53
CA LYS A 510 22.44 24.48 -18.18
C LYS A 510 21.11 23.82 -17.93
N THR A 511 20.96 22.64 -18.42
CA THR A 511 19.75 21.81 -18.26
C THR A 511 20.12 20.35 -18.07
N ASP A 512 19.22 19.59 -17.47
CA ASP A 512 19.26 18.13 -17.34
C ASP A 512 18.22 17.42 -18.25
N VAL A 513 17.56 18.17 -19.14
CA VAL A 513 16.60 17.67 -20.13
C VAL A 513 17.29 17.53 -21.48
N PHE A 514 17.31 16.33 -22.02
CA PHE A 514 18.00 15.98 -23.29
C PHE A 514 17.51 16.83 -24.45
N GLY A 515 18.35 16.93 -25.50
CA GLY A 515 18.01 17.56 -26.76
C GLY A 515 16.77 16.91 -27.42
N ILE A 516 15.98 17.70 -28.14
CA ILE A 516 14.77 17.21 -28.83
C ILE A 516 15.18 16.40 -30.05
N THR A 517 14.91 15.10 -30.01
CA THR A 517 15.19 14.17 -31.12
C THR A 517 13.98 13.28 -31.40
N ARG A 518 13.80 12.89 -32.67
CA ARG A 518 12.81 11.87 -33.07
C ARG A 518 13.37 10.44 -33.00
N LYS A 519 14.70 10.31 -33.05
CA LYS A 519 15.41 9.05 -32.93
C LYS A 519 16.18 9.06 -31.64
N ASP A 520 16.08 7.98 -30.89
CA ASP A 520 16.85 7.77 -29.66
C ASP A 520 17.93 6.72 -29.90
N ASP A 521 18.83 7.00 -30.85
CA ASP A 521 19.91 6.08 -31.23
C ASP A 521 20.90 5.85 -30.08
N ASN A 522 21.05 6.83 -29.17
CA ASN A 522 21.87 6.74 -27.96
C ASN A 522 21.17 6.02 -26.80
N ASP A 523 19.89 5.68 -26.91
CA ASP A 523 19.06 5.15 -25.81
C ASP A 523 19.09 6.08 -24.55
N ASN A 524 18.84 7.37 -24.77
CA ASN A 524 18.82 8.40 -23.73
C ASN A 524 17.85 8.07 -22.60
N TYR A 525 16.76 7.38 -22.92
CA TYR A 525 15.68 7.02 -22.02
C TYR A 525 15.86 5.66 -21.33
N ARG A 526 17.09 5.09 -21.35
CA ARG A 526 17.41 3.91 -20.54
C ARG A 526 17.17 4.17 -19.05
N ASN A 527 16.82 3.12 -18.31
CA ASN A 527 16.59 3.24 -16.87
C ASN A 527 17.84 3.77 -16.15
N SER A 528 17.77 4.98 -15.60
CA SER A 528 18.91 5.69 -15.02
C SER A 528 18.52 6.61 -13.88
N SER A 529 19.52 7.16 -13.18
CA SER A 529 19.32 8.14 -12.11
C SER A 529 18.65 9.44 -12.57
N TRP A 530 18.53 9.69 -13.87
CA TRP A 530 17.79 10.82 -14.41
C TRP A 530 16.29 10.78 -14.06
N TYR A 531 15.74 9.58 -13.85
CA TYR A 531 14.33 9.40 -13.44
C TYR A 531 14.11 9.60 -11.95
N VAL A 532 15.16 9.59 -11.14
CA VAL A 532 15.05 9.58 -9.68
C VAL A 532 14.97 10.99 -9.13
N GLN A 533 14.00 11.25 -8.27
CA GLN A 533 13.85 12.52 -7.55
C GLN A 533 13.64 12.29 -6.06
N ASN A 534 14.02 13.29 -5.25
CA ASN A 534 13.75 13.27 -3.83
C ASN A 534 12.24 13.24 -3.56
N GLY A 535 11.79 12.23 -2.85
CA GLY A 535 10.39 11.97 -2.52
C GLY A 535 9.94 12.51 -1.16
N SER A 536 10.83 13.19 -0.41
CA SER A 536 10.50 13.72 0.91
C SER A 536 9.40 14.77 0.85
N PHE A 537 8.46 14.70 1.79
CA PHE A 537 7.38 15.66 1.88
C PHE A 537 6.88 15.84 3.32
N CYS A 538 6.22 16.98 3.56
CA CYS A 538 5.35 17.22 4.71
C CYS A 538 3.99 17.71 4.21
N LYS A 539 2.93 17.05 4.62
CA LYS A 539 1.56 17.31 4.16
C LYS A 539 0.67 17.74 5.33
N ILE A 540 -0.02 18.85 5.19
CA ILE A 540 -1.11 19.23 6.09
C ILE A 540 -2.34 18.44 5.67
N LYS A 541 -2.60 17.37 6.41
CA LYS A 541 -3.67 16.39 6.10
C LYS A 541 -5.04 16.91 6.47
N THR A 542 -5.16 17.51 7.65
CA THR A 542 -6.46 18.00 8.12
C THR A 542 -6.27 19.29 8.91
N VAL A 543 -7.09 20.28 8.62
CA VAL A 543 -7.30 21.45 9.47
C VAL A 543 -8.78 21.56 9.74
N GLN A 544 -9.18 21.64 11.01
CA GLN A 544 -10.56 21.82 11.42
C GLN A 544 -10.68 22.97 12.39
N ILE A 545 -11.70 23.79 12.21
CA ILE A 545 -12.11 24.85 13.14
C ILE A 545 -13.56 24.61 13.48
N GLY A 546 -13.87 24.52 14.77
CA GLY A 546 -15.21 24.31 15.28
C GLY A 546 -15.61 25.36 16.29
N TYR A 547 -16.91 25.53 16.46
CA TYR A 547 -17.50 26.33 17.52
C TYR A 547 -18.66 25.58 18.17
N THR A 548 -18.52 25.33 19.46
CA THR A 548 -19.56 24.74 20.31
C THR A 548 -20.31 25.87 21.01
N PHE A 549 -21.60 25.97 20.77
CA PHE A 549 -22.44 27.00 21.35
C PHE A 549 -22.59 26.81 22.88
N PRO A 550 -22.62 27.91 23.63
CA PRO A 550 -22.82 27.86 25.10
C PRO A 550 -24.11 27.12 25.47
N LYS A 551 -24.04 26.28 26.49
CA LYS A 551 -25.20 25.49 26.96
C LYS A 551 -26.47 26.34 27.17
N LYS A 552 -26.34 27.54 27.75
CA LYS A 552 -27.48 28.45 27.97
C LYS A 552 -28.27 28.79 26.69
N ILE A 553 -27.59 28.90 25.55
CA ILE A 553 -28.21 29.21 24.25
C ILE A 553 -28.86 27.94 23.69
N VAL A 554 -28.22 26.80 23.81
CA VAL A 554 -28.68 25.53 23.24
C VAL A 554 -29.87 24.98 24.03
N GLU A 555 -29.81 24.98 25.36
CA GLU A 555 -30.89 24.52 26.26
C GLU A 555 -32.15 25.40 26.16
N ALA A 556 -32.03 26.67 25.77
CA ALA A 556 -33.17 27.54 25.50
C ALA A 556 -34.06 27.03 24.35
N THR A 557 -33.51 26.22 23.45
CA THR A 557 -34.26 25.57 22.35
C THR A 557 -35.19 24.45 22.86
N LYS A 558 -34.95 23.91 24.07
CA LYS A 558 -35.63 22.76 24.67
C LYS A 558 -35.62 21.48 23.82
N VAL A 559 -34.76 21.44 22.78
CA VAL A 559 -34.65 20.33 21.84
C VAL A 559 -33.23 19.75 21.88
N PHE A 560 -32.23 20.61 21.96
CA PHE A 560 -30.82 20.20 21.86
C PHE A 560 -30.10 20.35 23.21
N SER A 561 -29.24 19.38 23.52
CA SER A 561 -28.29 19.43 24.66
C SER A 561 -26.93 19.97 24.28
N SER A 562 -26.53 19.83 23.00
CA SER A 562 -25.30 20.38 22.44
C SER A 562 -25.48 20.70 20.96
N LEU A 563 -24.85 21.80 20.52
CA LEU A 563 -24.75 22.20 19.10
C LEU A 563 -23.32 22.65 18.81
N ARG A 564 -22.69 22.05 17.83
CA ARG A 564 -21.37 22.43 17.33
C ARG A 564 -21.39 22.56 15.80
N LEU A 565 -20.90 23.68 15.29
CA LEU A 565 -20.64 23.91 13.88
C LEU A 565 -19.14 23.77 13.64
N TYR A 566 -18.74 23.19 12.51
CA TYR A 566 -17.33 23.11 12.14
C TYR A 566 -17.12 23.22 10.64
N VAL A 567 -15.92 23.65 10.29
CA VAL A 567 -15.39 23.62 8.91
C VAL A 567 -14.08 22.85 8.95
N SER A 568 -13.89 21.94 8.03
CA SER A 568 -12.62 21.21 7.86
C SER A 568 -12.12 21.27 6.42
N GLY A 569 -10.81 21.24 6.28
CA GLY A 569 -10.14 21.09 5.00
C GLY A 569 -9.13 19.95 5.07
N GLU A 570 -9.10 19.12 4.03
CA GLU A 570 -8.20 17.98 3.93
C GLU A 570 -7.21 18.15 2.77
N ASN A 571 -5.99 17.62 2.95
CA ASN A 571 -4.90 17.67 1.97
C ASN A 571 -4.58 19.11 1.48
N LEU A 572 -4.61 20.08 2.39
CA LEU A 572 -4.58 21.51 2.02
C LEU A 572 -3.24 21.93 1.42
N PHE A 573 -2.13 21.50 2.00
CA PHE A 573 -0.79 21.91 1.59
C PHE A 573 0.16 20.72 1.61
N THR A 574 1.01 20.64 0.58
CA THR A 574 2.11 19.68 0.47
C THR A 574 3.42 20.46 0.30
N PHE A 575 4.33 20.32 1.26
CA PHE A 575 5.67 20.89 1.20
C PHE A 575 6.62 19.80 0.70
N THR A 576 7.14 19.95 -0.50
CA THR A 576 8.01 18.95 -1.15
C THR A 576 8.89 19.60 -2.22
N LYS A 577 9.99 18.94 -2.56
CA LYS A 577 10.82 19.23 -3.74
C LYS A 577 10.42 18.42 -4.96
N PHE A 578 9.53 17.45 -4.80
CA PHE A 578 9.01 16.63 -5.89
C PHE A 578 8.15 17.49 -6.83
N LYS A 579 8.45 17.45 -8.13
CA LYS A 579 7.87 18.38 -9.12
C LYS A 579 6.65 17.83 -9.87
N TYR A 580 6.36 16.53 -9.74
CA TYR A 580 5.28 15.87 -10.49
C TYR A 580 3.97 15.80 -9.67
N MET A 581 3.15 14.77 -9.87
CA MET A 581 1.77 14.74 -9.36
C MET A 581 1.66 14.84 -7.84
N ASP A 582 1.99 13.79 -7.11
CA ASP A 582 1.90 13.75 -5.65
C ASP A 582 3.05 12.89 -5.11
N PRO A 583 3.86 13.39 -4.15
CA PRO A 583 4.94 12.61 -3.55
C PRO A 583 4.43 11.43 -2.70
N GLU A 584 3.14 11.39 -2.34
CA GLU A 584 2.50 10.27 -1.68
C GLU A 584 2.11 9.20 -2.71
N VAL A 585 3.13 8.59 -3.32
CA VAL A 585 2.97 7.61 -4.39
C VAL A 585 2.37 6.31 -3.85
N PRO A 586 1.28 5.78 -4.45
CA PRO A 586 0.74 4.48 -4.05
C PRO A 586 1.77 3.37 -4.34
N ASN A 587 2.07 2.57 -3.33
CA ASN A 587 2.91 1.39 -3.49
C ASN A 587 2.06 0.24 -4.04
N GLY A 588 2.22 -0.10 -5.31
CA GLY A 588 1.46 -1.16 -5.97
C GLY A 588 1.79 -2.55 -5.45
N ASN A 589 3.09 -2.85 -5.31
CA ASN A 589 3.62 -4.05 -4.67
C ASN A 589 5.04 -3.78 -4.15
N ALA A 590 5.56 -4.68 -3.34
CA ALA A 590 6.85 -4.52 -2.70
C ALA A 590 8.04 -4.41 -3.68
N LEU A 591 7.97 -5.04 -4.86
CA LEU A 591 9.02 -4.98 -5.89
C LEU A 591 9.03 -3.68 -6.68
N ASN A 592 7.94 -2.91 -6.63
CA ASN A 592 7.74 -1.70 -7.42
C ASN A 592 7.34 -0.50 -6.55
N MET A 593 7.90 -0.40 -5.35
CA MET A 593 7.70 0.73 -4.45
C MET A 593 8.28 2.02 -5.04
N GLY A 594 7.68 3.16 -4.70
CA GLY A 594 8.20 4.49 -5.05
C GLY A 594 8.20 4.81 -6.54
N ILE A 595 7.49 4.05 -7.39
CA ILE A 595 7.35 4.34 -8.82
C ILE A 595 6.10 5.21 -9.03
N GLU A 596 6.30 6.43 -9.49
CA GLU A 596 5.21 7.32 -9.89
C GLU A 596 4.76 6.99 -11.32
N ASN A 597 3.48 6.62 -11.49
CA ASN A 597 2.89 6.19 -12.77
C ASN A 597 1.63 7.01 -13.12
N LEU A 598 1.74 8.33 -13.21
CA LEU A 598 0.61 9.23 -13.51
C LEU A 598 -0.60 9.01 -12.57
N GLY A 599 -0.34 8.69 -11.31
CA GLY A 599 -1.38 8.52 -10.31
C GLY A 599 -2.18 9.81 -10.12
N TYR A 600 -3.51 9.66 -9.93
CA TYR A 600 -4.35 10.82 -9.66
C TYR A 600 -3.95 11.43 -8.30
N PRO A 601 -3.67 12.73 -8.21
CA PRO A 601 -3.27 13.37 -6.96
C PRO A 601 -4.42 13.36 -5.95
N ASN A 602 -4.07 13.31 -4.66
CA ASN A 602 -5.05 13.38 -3.59
C ASN A 602 -5.85 14.69 -3.66
N PRO A 603 -7.20 14.62 -3.70
CA PRO A 603 -8.04 15.81 -3.80
C PRO A 603 -7.96 16.64 -2.51
N ARG A 604 -8.11 17.96 -2.64
CA ARG A 604 -8.41 18.83 -1.51
C ARG A 604 -9.91 18.77 -1.25
N THR A 605 -10.28 18.48 -0.01
CA THR A 605 -11.69 18.37 0.39
C THR A 605 -12.02 19.44 1.42
N PHE A 606 -13.16 20.10 1.25
CA PHE A 606 -13.67 21.06 2.22
C PHE A 606 -15.03 20.57 2.71
N THR A 607 -15.17 20.51 4.02
CA THR A 607 -16.40 20.02 4.67
C THR A 607 -16.95 21.05 5.64
N VAL A 608 -18.23 21.29 5.56
CA VAL A 608 -18.99 22.05 6.59
C VAL A 608 -19.90 21.07 7.27
N GLY A 609 -19.86 21.02 8.60
CA GLY A 609 -20.64 20.06 9.37
C GLY A 609 -21.28 20.65 10.60
N VAL A 610 -22.36 19.99 11.02
CA VAL A 610 -23.12 20.32 12.22
C VAL A 610 -23.22 19.07 13.09
N ASN A 611 -22.80 19.17 14.34
CA ASN A 611 -23.00 18.13 15.34
C ASN A 611 -24.11 18.58 16.30
N VAL A 612 -25.14 17.78 16.43
CA VAL A 612 -26.28 18.04 17.30
C VAL A 612 -26.45 16.86 18.26
N GLN A 613 -26.60 17.17 19.52
CA GLN A 613 -26.95 16.20 20.56
C GLN A 613 -28.29 16.60 21.17
N PHE A 614 -29.19 15.66 21.27
CA PHE A 614 -30.54 15.81 21.82
C PHE A 614 -30.61 15.50 23.32
#